data_77c9e549af9680cce9c846f4776ec28c
#
_entry.id   77c9e549af9680cce9c846f4776ec28c
#
_cell.length_a   1.000
_cell.length_b   1.000
_cell.length_c   1.000
_cell.angle_alpha   90.00
_cell.angle_beta   90.00
_cell.angle_gamma   90.00
#
_symmetry.space_group_name_H-M   'P 1'
#
loop_
_entity.id
_entity.type
_entity.pdbx_description
1 polymer ?
#
loop_
_entity_poly.entity_id
_entity_poly.type
_entity_poly.pdbx_seq_one_letter_code
_entity_poly.pdbx_strand_id
1 'polypeptide(L)'
;MKVKDVVLGLVGSMVLSGCNYFTPTYEIFAGNMESRIRNWTPTEYMINNVRQIYDEHRYIYVYEDDPSSPKGCIRGILTNRDDKPEKAIGWIILSGKENCKETSSFVLLQ
;
A
#
# COMPACT_ATOMS: atom_id res chain seq x y z
N MET A 1 -40.39 -17.83 -9.99
CA MET A 1 -39.99 -17.06 -9.55
C MET A 1 -38.79 -17.05 -9.44
N LYS A 2 -38.32 -17.65 -9.63
CA LYS A 2 -37.07 -17.90 -9.48
C LYS A 2 -36.19 -17.24 -10.47
N VAL A 3 -36.58 -17.16 -11.75
CA VAL A 3 -35.84 -16.42 -12.79
C VAL A 3 -35.73 -14.94 -12.40
N LYS A 4 -36.79 -14.38 -11.91
CA LYS A 4 -36.82 -12.99 -11.50
C LYS A 4 -35.84 -12.73 -10.37
N ASP A 5 -35.79 -13.63 -9.40
CA ASP A 5 -34.90 -13.49 -8.26
C ASP A 5 -33.45 -13.63 -8.68
N VAL A 6 -33.19 -14.53 -9.61
CA VAL A 6 -31.82 -14.73 -10.12
C VAL A 6 -31.33 -13.46 -10.82
N VAL A 7 -32.19 -12.87 -11.64
CA VAL A 7 -31.82 -11.65 -12.35
C VAL A 7 -31.52 -10.53 -11.37
N LEU A 8 -32.32 -10.38 -10.34
CA LEU A 8 -32.08 -9.36 -9.33
C LEU A 8 -30.75 -9.60 -8.61
N GLY A 9 -30.44 -10.86 -8.33
CA GLY A 9 -29.21 -11.20 -7.67
C GLY A 9 -28.01 -10.84 -8.52
N LEU A 10 -28.08 -11.09 -9.82
CA LEU A 10 -26.97 -10.77 -10.71
C LEU A 10 -26.74 -9.26 -10.78
N VAL A 11 -27.82 -8.50 -10.89
CA VAL A 11 -27.69 -7.05 -10.92
C VAL A 11 -27.10 -6.52 -9.63
N GLY A 12 -27.54 -7.06 -8.50
CA GLY A 12 -27.00 -6.66 -7.21
C GLY A 12 -25.52 -6.95 -7.09
N SER A 13 -25.08 -8.10 -7.58
CA SER A 13 -23.65 -8.44 -7.54
C SER A 13 -22.81 -7.49 -8.36
N MET A 14 -23.30 -7.11 -9.53
CA MET A 14 -22.57 -6.17 -10.37
C MET A 14 -22.44 -4.80 -9.71
N VAL A 15 -23.49 -4.34 -9.07
CA VAL A 15 -23.47 -3.06 -8.36
C VAL A 15 -22.47 -3.11 -7.21
N LEU A 16 -22.45 -4.20 -6.45
CA LEU A 16 -21.50 -4.35 -5.35
C LEU A 16 -20.08 -4.37 -5.84
N SER A 17 -19.82 -5.03 -6.95
CA SER A 17 -18.49 -5.05 -7.53
C SER A 17 -18.04 -3.66 -7.94
N GLY A 18 -18.94 -2.87 -8.51
CA GLY A 18 -18.66 -1.50 -8.87
C GLY A 18 -18.37 -0.65 -7.65
N CYS A 19 -19.11 -0.83 -6.57
CA CYS A 19 -18.87 -0.11 -5.33
C CYS A 19 -17.50 -0.46 -4.74
N ASN A 20 -17.13 -1.74 -4.77
CA ASN A 20 -15.85 -2.17 -4.25
C ASN A 20 -14.69 -1.53 -5.00
N TYR A 21 -14.88 -1.21 -6.26
CA TYR A 21 -13.85 -0.57 -7.05
C TYR A 21 -13.43 0.78 -6.45
N PHE A 22 -14.37 1.50 -5.87
CA PHE A 22 -14.10 2.82 -5.31
C PHE A 22 -13.95 2.82 -3.80
N THR A 23 -14.16 1.68 -3.15
CA THR A 23 -14.03 1.58 -1.70
C THR A 23 -12.57 1.30 -1.36
N PRO A 24 -11.95 2.09 -0.46
CA PRO A 24 -10.59 1.82 -0.03
C PRO A 24 -10.48 0.44 0.62
N THR A 25 -9.48 -0.33 0.21
CA THR A 25 -9.24 -1.66 0.78
C THR A 25 -7.77 -1.84 1.09
N TYR A 26 -7.48 -2.77 1.99
CA TYR A 26 -6.12 -3.15 2.32
C TYR A 26 -5.44 -3.82 1.11
N GLU A 27 -6.17 -4.65 0.38
CA GLU A 27 -5.60 -5.36 -0.76
C GLU A 27 -5.10 -4.40 -1.83
N ILE A 28 -5.86 -3.33 -2.07
CA ILE A 28 -5.42 -2.30 -3.02
C ILE A 28 -4.21 -1.56 -2.46
N PHE A 29 -4.24 -1.23 -1.17
CA PHE A 29 -3.09 -0.59 -0.52
C PHE A 29 -1.84 -1.47 -0.67
N ALA A 30 -1.94 -2.76 -0.36
CA ALA A 30 -0.81 -3.67 -0.44
C ALA A 30 -0.29 -3.77 -1.87
N GLY A 31 -1.17 -3.86 -2.85
CA GLY A 31 -0.77 -3.88 -4.26
C GLY A 31 -0.06 -2.60 -4.67
N ASN A 32 -0.53 -1.46 -4.18
CA ASN A 32 0.12 -0.18 -4.46
C ASN A 32 1.52 -0.13 -3.83
N MET A 33 1.67 -0.64 -2.61
CA MET A 33 2.98 -0.70 -1.96
C MET A 33 3.95 -1.57 -2.75
N GLU A 34 3.51 -2.75 -3.17
CA GLU A 34 4.35 -3.62 -3.99
C GLU A 34 4.81 -2.92 -5.27
N SER A 35 3.92 -2.17 -5.89
CA SER A 35 4.22 -1.42 -7.09
C SER A 35 5.21 -0.28 -6.81
N ARG A 36 4.99 0.44 -5.72
CA ARG A 36 5.82 1.60 -5.36
C ARG A 36 7.25 1.20 -5.02
N ILE A 37 7.46 0.09 -4.34
CA ILE A 37 8.80 -0.28 -3.90
C ILE A 37 9.61 -0.97 -4.99
N ARG A 38 8.99 -1.34 -6.10
CA ARG A 38 9.65 -2.12 -7.15
C ARG A 38 10.95 -1.48 -7.65
N ASN A 39 10.92 -0.16 -7.82
CA ASN A 39 12.09 0.60 -8.26
C ASN A 39 12.48 1.67 -7.23
N TRP A 40 12.08 1.46 -6.00
CA TRP A 40 12.31 2.44 -4.95
C TRP A 40 13.76 2.43 -4.50
N THR A 41 14.34 3.61 -4.40
CA THR A 41 15.66 3.82 -3.81
C THR A 41 15.60 5.05 -2.91
N PRO A 42 16.37 5.07 -1.83
CA PRO A 42 16.33 6.23 -0.94
C PRO A 42 17.08 7.41 -1.54
N THR A 43 16.59 8.61 -1.24
CA THR A 43 17.32 9.83 -1.56
C THR A 43 18.38 10.07 -0.49
N GLU A 44 19.31 10.96 -0.78
CA GLU A 44 20.32 11.33 0.21
C GLU A 44 19.67 11.88 1.48
N TYR A 45 18.62 12.68 1.34
CA TYR A 45 17.91 13.21 2.50
C TYR A 45 17.33 12.08 3.36
N MET A 46 16.75 11.08 2.73
CA MET A 46 16.14 9.95 3.46
C MET A 46 17.21 9.15 4.20
N ILE A 47 18.35 8.93 3.57
CA ILE A 47 19.44 8.21 4.19
C ILE A 47 19.93 8.95 5.44
N ASN A 48 20.03 10.26 5.36
CA ASN A 48 20.57 11.05 6.45
C ASN A 48 19.57 11.37 7.55
N ASN A 49 18.27 11.41 7.23
CA ASN A 49 17.27 11.92 8.17
C ASN A 49 16.15 10.95 8.51
N VAL A 50 15.90 9.94 7.71
CA VAL A 50 14.77 9.04 7.88
C VAL A 50 15.20 7.62 8.22
N ARG A 51 16.29 7.17 7.64
CA ARG A 51 16.76 5.79 7.77
C ARG A 51 17.05 5.44 9.22
N GLN A 52 16.56 4.27 9.64
CA GLN A 52 16.80 3.73 10.97
C GLN A 52 17.30 2.29 10.83
N ILE A 53 17.94 1.79 11.85
CA ILE A 53 18.38 0.40 11.89
C ILE A 53 17.18 -0.46 12.27
N TYR A 54 16.85 -1.42 11.42
CA TYR A 54 15.78 -2.36 11.72
C TYR A 54 16.32 -3.59 12.45
N ASP A 55 17.39 -4.18 11.91
CA ASP A 55 18.09 -5.30 12.54
C ASP A 55 19.52 -5.34 12.03
N GLU A 56 20.23 -6.44 12.29
CA GLU A 56 21.64 -6.58 11.93
C GLU A 56 21.89 -6.48 10.42
N HIS A 57 20.87 -6.79 9.61
CA HIS A 57 21.05 -6.90 8.17
C HIS A 57 20.25 -5.86 7.39
N ARG A 58 19.32 -5.15 8.03
CA ARG A 58 18.37 -4.29 7.32
C ARG A 58 18.24 -2.92 7.95
N TYR A 59 17.96 -1.94 7.08
CA TYR A 59 17.50 -0.62 7.48
C TYR A 59 16.00 -0.54 7.23
N ILE A 60 15.36 0.43 7.90
CA ILE A 60 13.94 0.72 7.68
C ILE A 60 13.76 2.21 7.46
N TYR A 61 12.89 2.56 6.52
CA TYR A 61 12.48 3.93 6.23
C TYR A 61 11.02 4.04 6.61
N VAL A 62 10.73 4.74 7.70
CA VAL A 62 9.39 4.81 8.26
C VAL A 62 8.63 5.96 7.64
N TYR A 63 7.40 5.67 7.22
CA TYR A 63 6.49 6.64 6.63
C TYR A 63 5.29 6.81 7.54
N GLU A 64 5.07 8.03 7.99
CA GLU A 64 3.89 8.39 8.76
C GLU A 64 3.52 9.83 8.42
N ASP A 65 2.22 10.13 8.49
CA ASP A 65 1.70 11.47 8.24
C ASP A 65 2.12 12.10 6.91
N ASP A 66 2.40 11.28 5.94
CA ASP A 66 2.69 11.70 4.58
C ASP A 66 1.37 12.09 3.91
N PRO A 67 1.27 13.27 3.27
CA PRO A 67 0.03 13.67 2.60
C PRO A 67 -0.48 12.68 1.56
N SER A 68 0.41 11.87 0.97
CA SER A 68 0.02 10.88 -0.02
C SER A 68 -0.37 9.55 0.61
N SER A 69 -0.32 9.43 1.93
CA SER A 69 -0.57 8.19 2.65
C SER A 69 -1.87 8.24 3.41
N PRO A 70 -2.52 7.09 3.64
CA PRO A 70 -3.67 7.04 4.54
C PRO A 70 -3.26 7.46 5.94
N LYS A 71 -4.07 8.30 6.57
CA LYS A 71 -3.80 8.75 7.93
C LYS A 71 -3.85 7.58 8.90
N GLY A 72 -2.90 7.55 9.83
CA GLY A 72 -2.85 6.51 10.84
C GLY A 72 -2.25 5.20 10.37
N CYS A 73 -1.83 5.11 9.12
CA CYS A 73 -1.16 3.93 8.58
C CYS A 73 0.34 4.18 8.64
N ILE A 74 1.01 3.61 9.64
CA ILE A 74 2.45 3.77 9.78
C ILE A 74 3.11 2.54 9.18
N ARG A 75 3.94 2.75 8.18
CA ARG A 75 4.57 1.67 7.46
C ARG A 75 6.04 1.96 7.24
N GLY A 76 6.79 0.93 6.92
CA GLY A 76 8.21 1.07 6.68
C GLY A 76 8.64 0.31 5.44
N ILE A 77 9.62 0.85 4.75
CA ILE A 77 10.27 0.20 3.62
C ILE A 77 11.60 -0.34 4.11
N LEU A 78 11.85 -1.61 3.81
CA LEU A 78 13.05 -2.30 4.25
C LEU A 78 14.07 -2.36 3.14
N THR A 79 15.34 -2.19 3.51
CA THR A 79 16.47 -2.33 2.59
C THR A 79 17.56 -3.17 3.26
N ASN A 80 18.43 -3.77 2.45
CA ASN A 80 19.60 -4.47 2.98
C ASN A 80 20.70 -3.47 3.28
N ARG A 81 21.35 -3.63 4.43
CA ARG A 81 22.43 -2.72 4.85
C ARG A 81 23.66 -2.82 3.96
N ASP A 82 23.86 -3.96 3.33
CA ASP A 82 25.04 -4.21 2.51
C ASP A 82 24.86 -3.88 1.03
N ASP A 83 23.63 -3.59 0.62
CA ASP A 83 23.35 -3.26 -0.78
C ASP A 83 23.84 -1.85 -1.13
N LYS A 84 24.55 -1.75 -2.25
CA LYS A 84 25.01 -0.46 -2.77
C LYS A 84 24.90 -0.45 -4.28
N PRO A 85 24.01 0.35 -4.85
CA PRO A 85 23.09 1.27 -4.16
C PRO A 85 22.00 0.55 -3.38
N GLU A 86 21.55 1.21 -2.33
CA GLU A 86 20.49 0.69 -1.48
C GLU A 86 19.16 0.70 -2.24
N LYS A 87 18.37 -0.37 -2.08
CA LYS A 87 17.08 -0.50 -2.76
C LYS A 87 16.10 -1.23 -1.86
N ALA A 88 14.82 -1.01 -2.08
CA ALA A 88 13.78 -1.66 -1.30
C ALA A 88 13.78 -3.16 -1.54
N ILE A 89 13.68 -3.93 -0.46
CA ILE A 89 13.54 -5.39 -0.53
C ILE A 89 12.19 -5.85 0.00
N GLY A 90 11.42 -4.95 0.63
CA GLY A 90 10.11 -5.27 1.16
C GLY A 90 9.53 -4.11 1.92
N TRP A 91 8.36 -4.32 2.50
CA TRP A 91 7.69 -3.31 3.31
C TRP A 91 6.91 -4.00 4.42
N ILE A 92 6.69 -3.28 5.51
CA ILE A 92 5.92 -3.79 6.65
C ILE A 92 5.02 -2.70 7.19
N ILE A 93 3.98 -3.10 7.89
CA ILE A 93 3.11 -2.18 8.61
C ILE A 93 3.54 -2.19 10.06
N LEU A 94 3.85 -1.02 10.59
CA LEU A 94 4.30 -0.87 11.95
C LEU A 94 3.14 -0.61 12.90
N SER A 95 2.12 0.09 12.44
CA SER A 95 0.98 0.46 13.26
C SER A 95 -0.18 0.87 12.40
N GLY A 96 -1.39 0.69 12.91
CA GLY A 96 -2.59 1.20 12.25
C GLY A 96 -2.98 0.46 10.98
N LYS A 97 -2.83 -0.86 10.97
CA LYS A 97 -3.16 -1.66 9.78
C LYS A 97 -4.58 -1.41 9.30
N GLU A 98 -5.51 -1.19 10.22
CA GLU A 98 -6.90 -0.92 9.89
C GLU A 98 -7.07 0.37 9.09
N ASN A 99 -6.09 1.25 9.13
CA ASN A 99 -6.09 2.49 8.37
C ASN A 99 -5.32 2.36 7.06
N CYS A 100 -4.69 1.23 6.79
CA CYS A 100 -3.90 1.01 5.58
C CYS A 100 -4.81 0.55 4.47
N LYS A 101 -5.53 1.50 3.89
CA LYS A 101 -6.52 1.27 2.84
C LYS A 101 -6.37 2.33 1.77
N GLU A 102 -6.46 1.91 0.52
CA GLU A 102 -6.41 2.84 -0.61
C GLU A 102 -7.37 2.37 -1.69
N THR A 103 -7.82 3.31 -2.50
CA THR A 103 -8.55 3.00 -3.71
C THR A 103 -7.53 2.72 -4.81
N SER A 104 -7.98 2.09 -5.89
CA SER A 104 -7.10 1.83 -7.01
C SER A 104 -6.64 3.15 -7.63
N SER A 105 -5.34 3.40 -7.59
CA SER A 105 -4.78 4.61 -8.19
C SER A 105 -4.90 4.59 -9.70
N PHE A 106 -5.06 3.41 -10.27
CA PHE A 106 -5.25 3.28 -11.70
C PHE A 106 -6.52 3.98 -12.13
N VAL A 107 -7.56 3.92 -11.31
CA VAL A 107 -8.82 4.59 -11.61
C VAL A 107 -8.64 6.09 -11.70
N LEU A 108 -7.77 6.63 -10.87
CA LEU A 108 -7.55 8.07 -10.82
C LEU A 108 -6.87 8.60 -12.07
N LEU A 109 -6.19 7.75 -12.80
CA LEU A 109 -5.49 8.14 -14.00
C LEU A 109 -6.39 8.11 -15.23
N GLN A 110 -7.59 7.56 -15.08
CA GLN A 110 -8.56 7.51 -16.15
C GLN A 110 -9.30 8.82 -16.26
#